data_516974d1c69b1d1f5558f5955cb66c5a
#
_entry.id   516974d1c69b1d1f5558f5955cb66c5a
#
_cell.length_a   1.000
_cell.length_b   1.000
_cell.length_c   1.000
_cell.angle_alpha   90.00
_cell.angle_beta   90.00
_cell.angle_gamma   90.00
#
_symmetry.space_group_name_H-M   'P 1'
#
loop_
_entity.id
_entity.type
_entity.pdbx_description
1 polymer ?
#
loop_
_entity_poly.entity_id
_entity_poly.type
_entity_poly.pdbx_seq_one_letter_code
_entity_poly.pdbx_strand_id
1 'polypeptide(L)'
;MIVEYLDTLSPVGKLIPSVGRERAEVKTWEALADGLLDASLLARLEATWAGRSDAERSQAWIDRQLGKVHAALRAMSQGLADKSYCVGIHLSLADIAVGCALGYLDFRFPQIDWRSLYPNLTKLHEKLMQRASFADTVPA
;
A
#
# COMPACT_ATOMS: atom_id res chain seq x y z
N MET A 1 -13.67 1.52 6.76
CA MET A 1 -15.08 1.90 7.05
C MET A 1 -15.76 2.52 5.82
N ILE A 2 -15.31 3.67 5.29
CA ILE A 2 -15.95 4.34 4.12
C ILE A 2 -15.98 3.42 2.90
N VAL A 3 -14.87 2.82 2.53
CA VAL A 3 -14.76 1.93 1.36
C VAL A 3 -15.65 0.70 1.52
N GLU A 4 -15.72 0.11 2.72
CA GLU A 4 -16.62 -1.02 2.98
C GLU A 4 -18.09 -0.64 2.79
N TYR A 5 -18.48 0.54 3.30
CA TYR A 5 -19.84 1.03 3.09
C TYR A 5 -20.14 1.23 1.60
N LEU A 6 -19.24 1.89 0.87
CA LEU A 6 -19.42 2.07 -0.58
C LEU A 6 -19.50 0.75 -1.32
N ASP A 7 -18.70 -0.25 -0.94
CA ASP A 7 -18.76 -1.60 -1.53
C ASP A 7 -20.12 -2.27 -1.29
N THR A 8 -20.79 -1.99 -0.16
CA THR A 8 -22.15 -2.52 0.08
C THR A 8 -23.20 -1.93 -0.83
N LEU A 9 -23.00 -0.69 -1.30
CA LEU A 9 -23.95 0.00 -2.19
C LEU A 9 -23.90 -0.49 -3.65
N SER A 10 -22.79 -1.11 -4.06
CA SER A 10 -22.65 -1.65 -5.41
C SER A 10 -23.45 -2.95 -5.56
N PRO A 11 -24.34 -3.07 -6.55
CA PRO A 11 -25.06 -4.30 -6.81
C PRO A 11 -24.19 -5.36 -7.50
N VAL A 12 -23.07 -4.94 -8.11
CA VAL A 12 -22.14 -5.78 -8.87
C VAL A 12 -20.70 -5.41 -8.55
N GLY A 13 -19.79 -6.35 -8.75
CA GLY A 13 -18.35 -6.05 -8.65
C GLY A 13 -17.86 -5.76 -7.23
N LYS A 14 -18.20 -6.62 -6.27
CA LYS A 14 -17.74 -6.52 -4.90
C LYS A 14 -16.20 -6.56 -4.82
N LEU A 15 -15.62 -5.58 -4.12
CA LEU A 15 -14.19 -5.52 -3.83
C LEU A 15 -13.82 -6.29 -2.56
N ILE A 16 -14.81 -6.54 -1.69
CA ILE A 16 -14.63 -7.24 -0.43
C ILE A 16 -15.57 -8.43 -0.40
N PRO A 17 -15.07 -9.68 -0.27
CA PRO A 17 -15.91 -10.84 -0.06
C PRO A 17 -16.83 -10.67 1.14
N SER A 18 -18.06 -11.15 1.06
CA SER A 18 -19.08 -10.94 2.11
C SER A 18 -18.72 -11.65 3.42
N VAL A 19 -18.15 -12.84 3.35
CA VAL A 19 -17.84 -13.69 4.51
C VAL A 19 -16.61 -14.56 4.26
N GLY A 20 -16.15 -15.21 5.31
CA GLY A 20 -15.19 -16.30 5.26
C GLY A 20 -13.74 -15.88 5.18
N ARG A 21 -12.90 -16.83 4.78
CA ARG A 21 -11.45 -16.71 4.78
C ARG A 21 -10.96 -15.64 3.81
N GLU A 22 -11.52 -15.58 2.62
CA GLU A 22 -11.12 -14.58 1.60
C GLU A 22 -11.35 -13.15 2.09
N ARG A 23 -12.47 -12.90 2.81
CA ARG A 23 -12.68 -11.60 3.45
C ARG A 23 -11.58 -11.27 4.44
N ALA A 24 -11.20 -12.22 5.28
CA ALA A 24 -10.11 -12.03 6.24
C ALA A 24 -8.78 -11.76 5.53
N GLU A 25 -8.49 -12.46 4.44
CA GLU A 25 -7.29 -12.23 3.63
C GLU A 25 -7.28 -10.83 3.03
N VAL A 26 -8.37 -10.38 2.41
CA VAL A 26 -8.50 -9.00 1.86
C VAL A 26 -8.25 -7.96 2.94
N LYS A 27 -8.87 -8.12 4.12
CA LYS A 27 -8.70 -7.19 5.24
C LYS A 27 -7.28 -7.22 5.83
N THR A 28 -6.60 -8.36 5.79
CA THR A 28 -5.20 -8.47 6.21
C THR A 28 -4.28 -7.71 5.26
N TRP A 29 -4.52 -7.81 3.96
CA TRP A 29 -3.77 -7.05 2.96
C TRP A 29 -4.01 -5.54 3.08
N GLU A 30 -5.25 -5.11 3.29
CA GLU A 30 -5.60 -3.71 3.56
C GLU A 30 -4.81 -3.21 4.78
N ALA A 31 -4.89 -3.92 5.90
CA ALA A 31 -4.18 -3.53 7.12
C ALA A 31 -2.64 -3.49 6.94
N LEU A 32 -2.08 -4.39 6.13
CA LEU A 32 -0.64 -4.38 5.82
C LEU A 32 -0.27 -3.14 5.00
N ALA A 33 -1.09 -2.76 4.02
CA ALA A 33 -0.89 -1.56 3.21
C ALA A 33 -1.05 -0.28 4.04
N ASP A 34 -2.06 -0.21 4.89
CA ASP A 34 -2.28 0.90 5.82
C ASP A 34 -1.09 1.05 6.77
N GLY A 35 -0.59 -0.06 7.32
CA GLY A 35 0.60 -0.05 8.18
C GLY A 35 1.87 0.45 7.48
N LEU A 36 2.02 0.19 6.18
CA LEU A 36 3.09 0.76 5.37
C LEU A 36 2.91 2.27 5.21
N LEU A 37 1.70 2.72 4.88
CA LEU A 37 1.38 4.13 4.71
C LEU A 37 1.59 4.91 6.01
N ASP A 38 1.10 4.40 7.14
CA ASP A 38 1.29 5.00 8.47
C ASP A 38 2.78 5.15 8.81
N ALA A 39 3.56 4.08 8.63
CA ALA A 39 5.00 4.12 8.88
C ALA A 39 5.71 5.13 7.97
N SER A 40 5.34 5.17 6.69
CA SER A 40 5.89 6.13 5.72
C SER A 40 5.56 7.57 6.11
N LEU A 41 4.29 7.84 6.48
CA LEU A 41 3.85 9.16 6.92
C LEU A 41 4.62 9.59 8.18
N LEU A 42 4.77 8.73 9.18
CA LEU A 42 5.50 9.02 10.41
C LEU A 42 6.99 9.31 10.15
N ALA A 43 7.64 8.54 9.28
CA ALA A 43 9.01 8.79 8.88
C ALA A 43 9.15 10.17 8.20
N ARG A 44 8.23 10.49 7.28
CA ARG A 44 8.23 11.77 6.57
C ARG A 44 7.98 12.95 7.50
N LEU A 45 6.98 12.87 8.37
CA LEU A 45 6.67 13.94 9.31
C LEU A 45 7.86 14.22 10.24
N GLU A 46 8.50 13.20 10.79
CA GLU A 46 9.69 13.37 11.61
C GLU A 46 10.82 14.05 10.84
N ALA A 47 11.03 13.68 9.58
CA ALA A 47 12.09 14.23 8.73
C ALA A 47 11.83 15.66 8.24
N THR A 48 10.55 16.07 8.06
CA THR A 48 10.23 17.29 7.29
C THR A 48 9.35 18.30 8.02
N TRP A 49 8.85 18.01 9.20
CA TRP A 49 7.94 18.92 9.90
C TRP A 49 8.67 20.20 10.32
N ALA A 50 8.17 21.34 9.83
CA ALA A 50 8.75 22.66 10.08
C ALA A 50 8.67 23.10 11.55
N GLY A 51 7.82 22.48 12.37
CA GLY A 51 7.74 22.74 13.81
C GLY A 51 8.87 22.13 14.65
N ARG A 52 9.86 21.44 14.00
CA ARG A 52 11.03 20.88 14.66
C ARG A 52 12.31 21.33 13.99
N SER A 53 13.29 21.72 14.82
CA SER A 53 14.67 21.92 14.37
C SER A 53 15.34 20.58 14.06
N ASP A 54 16.45 20.60 13.32
CA ASP A 54 17.21 19.38 13.00
C ASP A 54 17.70 18.64 14.25
N ALA A 55 18.03 19.39 15.32
CA ALA A 55 18.48 18.81 16.59
C ALA A 55 17.39 18.08 17.37
N GLU A 56 16.12 18.37 17.07
CA GLU A 56 14.95 17.73 17.72
C GLU A 56 14.46 16.51 16.94
N ARG A 57 14.96 16.28 15.73
CA ARG A 57 14.57 15.13 14.89
C ARG A 57 15.27 13.85 15.36
N SER A 58 14.52 12.77 15.42
CA SER A 58 15.04 11.46 15.82
C SER A 58 15.33 10.59 14.60
N GLN A 59 16.60 10.48 14.21
CA GLN A 59 17.00 9.56 13.13
C GLN A 59 16.65 8.12 13.47
N ALA A 60 16.83 7.70 14.72
CA ALA A 60 16.47 6.36 15.16
C ALA A 60 14.96 6.06 14.99
N TRP A 61 14.10 7.05 15.16
CA TRP A 61 12.68 6.92 14.90
C TRP A 61 12.38 6.78 13.41
N ILE A 62 13.01 7.61 12.57
CA ILE A 62 12.91 7.53 11.11
C ILE A 62 13.32 6.14 10.63
N ASP A 63 14.48 5.66 11.05
CA ASP A 63 15.02 4.35 10.68
C ASP A 63 14.08 3.21 11.11
N ARG A 64 13.50 3.32 12.30
CA ARG A 64 12.49 2.36 12.78
C ARG A 64 11.26 2.32 11.87
N GLN A 65 10.74 3.48 11.46
CA GLN A 65 9.57 3.53 10.57
C GLN A 65 9.91 3.00 9.17
N LEU A 66 11.05 3.40 8.61
CA LEU A 66 11.51 2.87 7.32
C LEU A 66 11.75 1.35 7.37
N GLY A 67 12.22 0.84 8.49
CA GLY A 67 12.33 -0.61 8.72
C GLY A 67 10.98 -1.33 8.61
N LYS A 68 9.89 -0.72 9.09
CA LYS A 68 8.52 -1.27 8.91
C LYS A 68 8.09 -1.23 7.44
N VAL A 69 8.41 -0.14 6.72
CA VAL A 69 8.12 -0.03 5.27
C VAL A 69 8.78 -1.17 4.52
N HIS A 70 10.07 -1.40 4.74
CA HIS A 70 10.80 -2.50 4.10
C HIS A 70 10.27 -3.88 4.49
N ALA A 71 9.86 -4.06 5.75
CA ALA A 71 9.25 -5.31 6.20
C ALA A 71 7.89 -5.56 5.52
N ALA A 72 7.07 -4.51 5.39
CA ALA A 72 5.77 -4.59 4.70
C ALA A 72 5.94 -4.90 3.21
N LEU A 73 6.85 -4.23 2.49
CA LEU A 73 7.16 -4.53 1.09
C LEU A 73 7.56 -5.99 0.90
N ARG A 74 8.42 -6.51 1.78
CA ARG A 74 8.84 -7.91 1.76
C ARG A 74 7.66 -8.86 1.97
N ALA A 75 6.82 -8.57 2.97
CA ALA A 75 5.63 -9.38 3.27
C ALA A 75 4.63 -9.36 2.11
N MET A 76 4.40 -8.18 1.48
CA MET A 76 3.57 -8.05 0.28
C MET A 76 4.11 -8.88 -0.88
N SER A 77 5.40 -8.77 -1.16
CA SER A 77 6.03 -9.55 -2.23
C SER A 77 5.93 -11.05 -1.99
N GLN A 78 6.20 -11.52 -0.78
CA GLN A 78 6.06 -12.93 -0.41
C GLN A 78 4.61 -13.41 -0.50
N GLY A 79 3.67 -12.62 -0.02
CA GLY A 79 2.25 -12.95 -0.05
C GLY A 79 1.66 -12.95 -1.46
N LEU A 80 2.11 -12.03 -2.33
CA LEU A 80 1.71 -11.98 -3.73
C LEU A 80 2.31 -13.17 -4.52
N ALA A 81 3.58 -13.48 -4.28
CA ALA A 81 4.31 -14.52 -5.00
C ALA A 81 4.18 -14.35 -6.53
N ASP A 82 3.67 -15.34 -7.23
CA ASP A 82 3.43 -15.36 -8.68
C ASP A 82 1.95 -15.09 -9.07
N LYS A 83 1.11 -14.77 -8.08
CA LYS A 83 -0.31 -14.50 -8.29
C LYS A 83 -0.54 -13.22 -9.08
N SER A 84 -1.65 -13.21 -9.83
CA SER A 84 -2.07 -12.04 -10.61
C SER A 84 -2.70 -10.93 -9.78
N TYR A 85 -3.22 -11.27 -8.59
CA TYR A 85 -3.84 -10.38 -7.61
C TYR A 85 -3.49 -10.85 -6.19
N CYS A 86 -3.61 -9.96 -5.22
CA CYS A 86 -3.28 -10.25 -3.82
C CYS A 86 -4.10 -11.41 -3.26
N VAL A 87 -5.40 -11.44 -3.57
CA VAL A 87 -6.33 -12.48 -3.13
C VAL A 87 -7.14 -12.99 -4.31
N GLY A 88 -7.19 -14.31 -4.47
CA GLY A 88 -7.99 -14.95 -5.53
C GLY A 88 -7.51 -14.61 -6.94
N ILE A 89 -8.47 -14.54 -7.88
CA ILE A 89 -8.22 -14.35 -9.32
C ILE A 89 -8.78 -13.03 -9.86
N HIS A 90 -9.41 -12.23 -9.01
CA HIS A 90 -10.03 -10.95 -9.37
C HIS A 90 -9.50 -9.81 -8.53
N LEU A 91 -9.61 -8.59 -9.08
CA LEU A 91 -9.32 -7.37 -8.35
C LEU A 91 -10.15 -7.28 -7.07
N SER A 92 -9.52 -6.96 -5.99
CA SER A 92 -10.14 -6.75 -4.67
C SER A 92 -9.63 -5.47 -4.01
N LEU A 93 -10.19 -5.13 -2.85
CA LEU A 93 -9.69 -4.01 -2.05
C LEU A 93 -8.20 -4.20 -1.65
N ALA A 94 -7.74 -5.44 -1.51
CA ALA A 94 -6.33 -5.74 -1.22
C ALA A 94 -5.39 -5.15 -2.28
N ASP A 95 -5.72 -5.33 -3.56
CA ASP A 95 -4.93 -4.81 -4.68
C ASP A 95 -4.93 -3.29 -4.73
N ILE A 96 -6.09 -2.68 -4.47
CA ILE A 96 -6.25 -1.23 -4.42
C ILE A 96 -5.39 -0.65 -3.30
N ALA A 97 -5.48 -1.21 -2.09
CA ALA A 97 -4.70 -0.76 -0.94
C ALA A 97 -3.19 -0.86 -1.19
N VAL A 98 -2.72 -2.00 -1.71
CA VAL A 98 -1.31 -2.19 -2.10
C VAL A 98 -0.90 -1.20 -3.17
N GLY A 99 -1.72 -1.01 -4.22
CA GLY A 99 -1.44 -0.06 -5.30
C GLY A 99 -1.30 1.38 -4.78
N CYS A 100 -2.18 1.81 -3.88
CA CYS A 100 -2.10 3.13 -3.24
C CYS A 100 -0.83 3.27 -2.39
N ALA A 101 -0.46 2.23 -1.63
CA ALA A 101 0.74 2.23 -0.81
C ALA A 101 2.02 2.35 -1.67
N LEU A 102 2.11 1.59 -2.77
CA LEU A 102 3.23 1.67 -3.70
C LEU A 102 3.31 3.02 -4.40
N GLY A 103 2.17 3.56 -4.87
CA GLY A 103 2.10 4.90 -5.47
C GLY A 103 2.51 6.01 -4.49
N TYR A 104 2.19 5.87 -3.20
CA TYR A 104 2.66 6.80 -2.18
C TYR A 104 4.18 6.76 -1.99
N LEU A 105 4.79 5.57 -2.05
CA LEU A 105 6.25 5.44 -2.01
C LEU A 105 6.90 6.11 -3.22
N ASP A 106 6.39 5.91 -4.42
CA ASP A 106 6.89 6.59 -5.63
C ASP A 106 6.84 8.12 -5.47
N PHE A 107 5.76 8.64 -4.90
CA PHE A 107 5.56 10.07 -4.72
C PHE A 107 6.43 10.69 -3.62
N ARG A 108 6.61 10.01 -2.50
CA ARG A 108 7.24 10.59 -1.30
C ARG A 108 8.59 10.02 -0.94
N PHE A 109 8.92 8.83 -1.43
CA PHE A 109 10.13 8.08 -1.10
C PHE A 109 10.80 7.52 -2.37
N PRO A 110 11.10 8.36 -3.40
CA PRO A 110 11.69 7.88 -4.65
C PRO A 110 13.05 7.20 -4.46
N GLN A 111 13.70 7.40 -3.32
CA GLN A 111 14.95 6.73 -2.94
C GLN A 111 14.75 5.25 -2.55
N ILE A 112 13.52 4.80 -2.28
CA ILE A 112 13.21 3.39 -2.01
C ILE A 112 12.97 2.69 -3.35
N ASP A 113 13.99 2.03 -3.87
CA ASP A 113 13.90 1.29 -5.13
C ASP A 113 13.17 -0.05 -4.94
N TRP A 114 11.90 0.04 -4.56
CA TRP A 114 11.06 -1.15 -4.37
C TRP A 114 10.78 -1.88 -5.69
N ARG A 115 10.84 -1.17 -6.83
CA ARG A 115 10.55 -1.75 -8.15
C ARG A 115 11.58 -2.79 -8.55
N SER A 116 12.86 -2.48 -8.40
CA SER A 116 13.95 -3.42 -8.69
C SER A 116 14.00 -4.56 -7.66
N LEU A 117 13.69 -4.26 -6.38
CA LEU A 117 13.74 -5.24 -5.30
C LEU A 117 12.59 -6.25 -5.33
N TYR A 118 11.42 -5.85 -5.86
CA TYR A 118 10.19 -6.66 -5.85
C TYR A 118 9.49 -6.64 -7.21
N PRO A 119 10.02 -7.37 -8.20
CA PRO A 119 9.48 -7.36 -9.58
C PRO A 119 8.01 -7.81 -9.68
N ASN A 120 7.55 -8.65 -8.78
CA ASN A 120 6.14 -9.07 -8.74
C ASN A 120 5.20 -7.93 -8.30
N LEU A 121 5.61 -7.11 -7.33
CA LEU A 121 4.88 -5.91 -6.94
C LEU A 121 4.87 -4.87 -8.08
N THR A 122 5.98 -4.77 -8.82
CA THR A 122 6.07 -3.91 -10.01
C THR A 122 5.05 -4.32 -11.06
N LYS A 123 4.96 -5.61 -11.40
CA LYS A 123 3.95 -6.14 -12.32
C LYS A 123 2.53 -5.87 -11.88
N LEU A 124 2.24 -6.04 -10.58
CA LEU A 124 0.92 -5.72 -10.04
C LEU A 124 0.62 -4.22 -10.19
N HIS A 125 1.55 -3.36 -9.80
CA HIS A 125 1.36 -1.91 -9.88
C HIS A 125 1.16 -1.44 -11.32
N GLU A 126 1.97 -1.90 -12.28
CA GLU A 126 1.81 -1.59 -13.70
C GLU A 126 0.44 -2.02 -14.24
N LYS A 127 -0.04 -3.19 -13.83
CA LYS A 127 -1.38 -3.66 -14.17
C LYS A 127 -2.49 -2.77 -13.60
N LEU A 128 -2.33 -2.31 -12.36
CA LEU A 128 -3.27 -1.37 -11.72
C LEU A 128 -3.26 -0.01 -12.41
N MET A 129 -2.10 0.49 -12.83
CA MET A 129 -1.94 1.75 -13.56
C MET A 129 -2.62 1.77 -14.94
N GLN A 130 -3.00 0.62 -15.50
CA GLN A 130 -3.81 0.56 -16.72
C GLN A 130 -5.29 0.90 -16.47
N ARG A 131 -5.70 1.04 -15.23
CA ARG A 131 -7.06 1.44 -14.85
C ARG A 131 -7.14 2.96 -14.72
N ALA A 132 -8.15 3.57 -15.31
CA ALA A 132 -8.40 5.02 -15.20
C ALA A 132 -8.43 5.48 -13.72
N SER A 133 -9.03 4.66 -12.83
CA SER A 133 -9.08 4.96 -11.39
C SER A 133 -7.71 5.08 -10.70
N PHE A 134 -6.64 4.57 -11.30
CA PHE A 134 -5.26 4.77 -10.84
C PHE A 134 -4.55 5.83 -11.65
N ALA A 135 -4.62 5.73 -12.98
CA ALA A 135 -3.91 6.64 -13.88
C ALA A 135 -4.32 8.11 -13.70
N ASP A 136 -5.62 8.35 -13.51
CA ASP A 136 -6.18 9.72 -13.39
C ASP A 136 -6.06 10.30 -11.96
N THR A 137 -5.61 9.52 -11.00
CA THR A 137 -5.50 9.92 -9.57
C THR A 137 -4.07 9.93 -9.04
N VAL A 138 -3.07 9.89 -9.93
CA VAL A 138 -1.66 10.02 -9.54
C VAL A 138 -1.44 11.39 -8.91
N PRO A 139 -0.80 11.48 -7.73
CA PRO A 139 -0.49 12.77 -7.10
C PRO A 139 0.44 13.61 -7.98
N ALA A 140 0.14 14.91 -8.08
CA ALA A 140 0.96 15.89 -8.80
C ALA A 140 2.05 16.50 -7.89
#